data_973acc1c382973158ac1eee9b8276824
#
_entry.id   973acc1c382973158ac1eee9b8276824
#
_cell.length_a   1.000
_cell.length_b   1.000
_cell.length_c   1.000
_cell.angle_alpha   90.00
_cell.angle_beta   90.00
_cell.angle_gamma   90.00
#
_symmetry.space_group_name_H-M   'P 1'
#
loop_
_entity.id
_entity.type
_entity.pdbx_description
1 polymer ?
#
loop_
_entity_poly.entity_id
_entity_poly.type
_entity_poly.pdbx_seq_one_letter_code
_entity_poly.pdbx_strand_id
1 'polypeptide(L)'
;MDIDSPEVVAEVKAAFERYEQALVSNDVPTLAEIFHNDPRTVRYGASESLYGYAEIAAFRRSRSPIGLARTLSRTVISSYGPDYAVASTLYHRASAPGKIGRQMQTWVRFTEGWRVVAAHVSTIDKPR
;
A
#
# COMPACT_ATOMS: atom_id res chain seq x y z
N MET A 1 7.03 -23.75 6.61
CA MET A 1 6.04 -22.64 6.46
C MET A 1 5.34 -22.78 5.12
N ASP A 2 4.05 -22.52 5.08
CA ASP A 2 3.28 -22.55 3.83
C ASP A 2 3.47 -21.24 3.08
N ILE A 3 3.87 -21.33 1.83
CA ILE A 3 4.00 -20.17 0.95
C ILE A 3 2.77 -20.15 0.04
N ASP A 4 2.12 -19.00 -0.08
CA ASP A 4 0.95 -18.78 -0.93
C ASP A 4 -0.24 -19.68 -0.61
N SER A 5 -0.52 -19.88 0.68
CA SER A 5 -1.75 -20.54 1.10
C SER A 5 -2.94 -19.78 0.46
N PRO A 6 -3.82 -20.47 -0.29
CA PRO A 6 -4.92 -19.80 -1.00
C PRO A 6 -5.81 -18.97 -0.10
N GLU A 7 -6.06 -19.43 1.12
CA GLU A 7 -6.90 -18.72 2.09
C GLU A 7 -6.24 -17.42 2.54
N VAL A 8 -4.94 -17.47 2.83
CA VAL A 8 -4.19 -16.29 3.28
C VAL A 8 -4.05 -15.28 2.14
N VAL A 9 -3.71 -15.74 0.94
CA VAL A 9 -3.61 -14.87 -0.25
C VAL A 9 -4.94 -14.16 -0.51
N ALA A 10 -6.07 -14.88 -0.37
CA ALA A 10 -7.39 -14.28 -0.55
C ALA A 10 -7.68 -13.18 0.48
N GLU A 11 -7.30 -13.38 1.74
CA GLU A 11 -7.44 -12.37 2.78
C GLU A 11 -6.62 -11.12 2.47
N VAL A 12 -5.37 -11.31 2.09
CA VAL A 12 -4.47 -10.18 1.78
C VAL A 12 -4.95 -9.45 0.53
N LYS A 13 -5.42 -10.18 -0.48
CA LYS A 13 -5.97 -9.58 -1.69
C LYS A 13 -7.16 -8.67 -1.35
N ALA A 14 -8.07 -9.12 -0.49
CA ALA A 14 -9.19 -8.30 -0.04
C ALA A 14 -8.74 -7.04 0.70
N ALA A 15 -7.74 -7.18 1.58
CA ALA A 15 -7.17 -6.05 2.31
C ALA A 15 -6.48 -5.07 1.36
N PHE A 16 -5.74 -5.57 0.38
CA PHE A 16 -5.08 -4.77 -0.65
C PHE A 16 -6.08 -4.00 -1.51
N GLU A 17 -7.18 -4.64 -1.91
CA GLU A 17 -8.24 -3.99 -2.68
C GLU A 17 -8.93 -2.89 -1.87
N ARG A 18 -9.14 -3.12 -0.57
CA ARG A 18 -9.67 -2.09 0.33
C ARG A 18 -8.74 -0.90 0.42
N TYR A 19 -7.43 -1.14 0.49
CA TYR A 19 -6.43 -0.06 0.47
C TYR A 19 -6.50 0.74 -0.84
N GLU A 20 -6.54 0.06 -1.98
CA GLU A 20 -6.62 0.72 -3.29
C GLU A 20 -7.85 1.61 -3.39
N GLN A 21 -9.01 1.09 -2.98
CA GLN A 21 -10.26 1.84 -3.01
C GLN A 21 -10.19 3.08 -2.11
N ALA A 22 -9.63 2.94 -0.91
CA ALA A 22 -9.45 4.04 0.02
C ALA A 22 -8.48 5.09 -0.53
N LEU A 23 -7.42 4.65 -1.20
CA LEU A 23 -6.42 5.56 -1.77
C LEU A 23 -7.02 6.43 -2.87
N VAL A 24 -7.68 5.82 -3.86
CA VAL A 24 -8.21 6.56 -5.01
C VAL A 24 -9.39 7.45 -4.65
N SER A 25 -10.12 7.13 -3.60
CA SER A 25 -11.23 7.95 -3.08
C SER A 25 -10.79 8.93 -1.99
N ASN A 26 -9.51 8.89 -1.60
CA ASN A 26 -8.95 9.67 -0.49
C ASN A 26 -9.73 9.50 0.82
N ASP A 27 -10.08 8.25 1.12
CA ASP A 27 -10.75 7.88 2.37
C ASP A 27 -9.72 7.84 3.50
N VAL A 28 -9.45 9.01 4.08
CA VAL A 28 -8.41 9.19 5.10
C VAL A 28 -8.61 8.29 6.33
N PRO A 29 -9.82 8.18 6.92
CA PRO A 29 -10.02 7.28 8.05
C PRO A 29 -9.67 5.82 7.75
N THR A 30 -10.06 5.31 6.58
CA THR A 30 -9.75 3.93 6.18
C THR A 30 -8.25 3.75 5.94
N LEU A 31 -7.60 4.70 5.27
CA LEU A 31 -6.15 4.65 5.08
C LEU A 31 -5.40 4.63 6.40
N ALA A 32 -5.85 5.42 7.38
CA ALA A 32 -5.26 5.44 8.71
C ALA A 32 -5.43 4.10 9.43
N GLU A 33 -6.60 3.47 9.29
CA GLU A 33 -6.85 2.17 9.91
C GLU A 33 -5.98 1.05 9.33
N ILE A 34 -5.73 1.08 8.02
CA ILE A 34 -4.99 0.03 7.32
C ILE A 34 -3.52 -0.02 7.74
N PHE A 35 -2.92 1.12 8.06
CA PHE A 35 -1.53 1.15 8.54
C PHE A 35 -1.47 0.82 10.04
N HIS A 36 -0.50 0.00 10.41
CA HIS A 36 -0.31 -0.39 11.80
C HIS A 36 0.06 0.82 12.65
N ASN A 37 -0.69 1.06 13.72
CA ASN A 37 -0.47 2.19 14.63
C ASN A 37 0.68 1.88 15.58
N ASP A 38 1.90 2.12 15.10
CA ASP A 38 3.13 1.81 15.83
C ASP A 38 4.24 2.75 15.35
N PRO A 39 5.14 3.20 16.24
CA PRO A 39 6.26 4.06 15.84
C PRO A 39 7.26 3.37 14.90
N ARG A 40 7.23 2.05 14.77
CA ARG A 40 8.10 1.29 13.86
C ARG A 40 7.57 1.21 12.43
N THR A 41 6.32 1.59 12.19
CA THR A 41 5.74 1.57 10.84
C THR A 41 6.42 2.64 9.98
N VAL A 42 6.90 2.25 8.80
CA VAL A 42 7.65 3.14 7.90
C VAL A 42 7.00 3.18 6.53
N ARG A 43 6.89 4.37 5.95
CA ARG A 43 6.43 4.52 4.58
C ARG A 43 7.33 5.50 3.82
N TYR A 44 7.94 5.03 2.74
CA TYR A 44 8.61 5.88 1.77
C TYR A 44 7.67 6.13 0.61
N GLY A 45 7.38 7.38 0.32
CA GLY A 45 6.64 7.78 -0.86
C GLY A 45 7.55 8.33 -1.95
N ALA A 46 6.98 8.74 -3.07
CA ALA A 46 7.76 9.27 -4.20
C ALA A 46 8.53 10.54 -3.84
N SER A 47 8.05 11.31 -2.87
CA SER A 47 8.65 12.59 -2.47
C SER A 47 8.79 12.77 -0.96
N GLU A 48 8.41 11.78 -0.15
CA GLU A 48 8.45 11.88 1.32
C GLU A 48 8.99 10.63 1.97
N SER A 49 9.55 10.81 3.16
CA SER A 49 10.00 9.73 4.05
C SER A 49 9.28 9.88 5.38
N LEU A 50 8.46 8.90 5.72
CA LEU A 50 7.56 8.96 6.88
C LEU A 50 7.93 7.86 7.87
N TYR A 51 8.28 8.26 9.08
CA TYR A 51 8.67 7.36 10.15
C TYR A 51 7.64 7.39 11.26
N GLY A 52 7.02 6.24 11.51
CA GLY A 52 6.00 6.07 12.52
C GLY A 52 4.60 6.43 12.04
N TYR A 53 3.63 5.82 12.69
CA TYR A 53 2.22 5.99 12.33
C TYR A 53 1.77 7.45 12.36
N ALA A 54 2.24 8.23 13.35
CA ALA A 54 1.81 9.62 13.49
C ALA A 54 2.16 10.46 12.25
N GLU A 55 3.37 10.29 11.70
CA GLU A 55 3.79 11.00 10.49
C GLU A 55 2.99 10.54 9.28
N ILE A 56 2.73 9.24 9.17
CA ILE A 56 1.94 8.69 8.06
C ILE A 56 0.51 9.24 8.09
N ALA A 57 -0.12 9.24 9.25
CA ALA A 57 -1.48 9.75 9.42
C ALA A 57 -1.57 11.25 9.11
N ALA A 58 -0.58 12.05 9.57
CA ALA A 58 -0.52 13.48 9.29
C ALA A 58 -0.39 13.74 7.78
N PHE A 59 0.46 12.98 7.09
CA PHE A 59 0.60 13.07 5.64
C PHE A 59 -0.71 12.81 4.92
N ARG A 60 -1.44 11.76 5.32
CA ARG A 60 -2.73 11.41 4.70
C ARG A 60 -3.76 12.54 4.87
N ARG A 61 -3.79 13.18 6.04
CA ARG A 61 -4.71 14.29 6.30
C ARG A 61 -4.40 15.54 5.48
N SER A 62 -3.13 15.78 5.17
CA SER A 62 -2.68 16.97 4.44
C SER A 62 -2.65 16.78 2.92
N ARG A 63 -2.83 15.55 2.44
CA ARG A 63 -2.68 15.20 1.03
C ARG A 63 -3.85 15.74 0.21
N SER A 64 -3.53 16.33 -0.96
CA SER A 64 -4.54 16.74 -1.93
C SER A 64 -5.28 15.50 -2.46
N PRO A 65 -6.63 15.57 -2.59
CA PRO A 65 -7.39 14.48 -3.21
C PRO A 65 -7.31 14.47 -4.74
N ILE A 66 -6.66 15.46 -5.34
CA ILE A 66 -6.60 15.61 -6.80
C ILE A 66 -5.53 14.67 -7.38
N GLY A 67 -5.86 13.99 -8.48
CA GLY A 67 -4.91 13.16 -9.22
C GLY A 67 -4.59 11.82 -8.57
N LEU A 68 -5.43 11.32 -7.66
CA LEU A 68 -5.20 10.04 -6.99
C LEU A 68 -5.66 8.84 -7.82
N ALA A 69 -6.56 9.03 -8.79
CA ALA A 69 -7.03 7.94 -9.64
C ALA A 69 -5.86 7.28 -10.38
N ARG A 70 -5.87 5.95 -10.43
CA ARG A 70 -4.81 5.18 -11.08
C ARG A 70 -5.31 3.82 -11.53
N THR A 71 -4.57 3.20 -12.44
CA THR A 71 -4.78 1.81 -12.82
C THR A 71 -3.59 0.98 -12.37
N LEU A 72 -3.82 -0.29 -12.08
CA LEU A 72 -2.79 -1.21 -11.61
C LEU A 72 -2.43 -2.21 -12.70
N SER A 73 -1.18 -2.67 -12.68
CA SER A 73 -0.71 -3.76 -13.52
C SER A 73 0.35 -4.57 -12.77
N ARG A 74 0.53 -5.82 -13.19
CA ARG A 74 1.54 -6.73 -12.63
C ARG A 74 1.47 -6.84 -11.11
N THR A 75 0.27 -6.91 -10.56
CA THR A 75 0.07 -7.09 -9.12
C THR A 75 0.48 -8.49 -8.70
N VAL A 76 1.35 -8.57 -7.70
CA VAL A 76 1.82 -9.83 -7.11
C VAL A 76 1.58 -9.78 -5.62
N ILE A 77 0.86 -10.78 -5.11
CA ILE A 77 0.62 -10.94 -3.68
C ILE A 77 1.15 -12.32 -3.30
N SER A 78 2.09 -12.35 -2.36
CA SER A 78 2.65 -13.59 -1.85
C SER A 78 2.56 -13.61 -0.33
N SER A 79 2.12 -14.76 0.22
CA SER A 79 2.06 -14.95 1.66
C SER A 79 3.13 -15.93 2.12
N TYR A 80 3.59 -15.75 3.35
CA TYR A 80 4.63 -16.55 3.98
C TYR A 80 4.14 -16.91 5.38
N GLY A 81 3.69 -18.15 5.56
CA GLY A 81 2.99 -18.55 6.77
C GLY A 81 1.61 -17.92 6.84
N PRO A 82 0.95 -17.97 8.02
CA PRO A 82 -0.44 -17.50 8.15
C PRO A 82 -0.58 -15.99 8.36
N ASP A 83 0.50 -15.29 8.75
CA ASP A 83 0.39 -13.93 9.30
C ASP A 83 1.23 -12.89 8.60
N TYR A 84 1.87 -13.24 7.47
CA TYR A 84 2.80 -12.34 6.79
C TYR A 84 2.62 -12.41 5.28
N ALA A 85 2.63 -11.25 4.62
CA ALA A 85 2.51 -11.18 3.17
C ALA A 85 3.18 -9.93 2.61
N VAL A 86 3.53 -10.01 1.33
CA VAL A 86 4.04 -8.87 0.56
C VAL A 86 3.12 -8.68 -0.64
N ALA A 87 2.70 -7.44 -0.87
CA ALA A 87 1.93 -7.07 -2.06
C ALA A 87 2.71 -6.04 -2.86
N SER A 88 2.91 -6.30 -4.13
CA SER A 88 3.58 -5.37 -5.03
C SER A 88 2.74 -5.13 -6.28
N THR A 89 2.84 -3.93 -6.83
CA THR A 89 2.11 -3.59 -8.04
C THR A 89 2.79 -2.43 -8.76
N LEU A 90 2.61 -2.37 -10.06
CA LEU A 90 2.85 -1.15 -10.82
C LEU A 90 1.56 -0.33 -10.85
N TYR A 91 1.69 0.99 -10.93
CA TYR A 91 0.51 1.84 -11.12
C TYR A 91 0.77 2.91 -12.18
N HIS A 92 -0.32 3.35 -12.80
CA HIS A 92 -0.29 4.31 -13.90
C HIS A 92 -1.34 5.38 -13.63
N ARG A 93 -0.92 6.65 -13.70
CA ARG A 93 -1.82 7.80 -13.54
C ARG A 93 -1.92 8.60 -14.81
N ALA A 94 -3.13 8.97 -15.21
CA ALA A 94 -3.35 9.86 -16.33
C ALA A 94 -2.68 11.23 -16.14
N SER A 95 -2.54 11.66 -14.87
CA SER A 95 -1.85 12.92 -14.51
C SER A 95 -0.33 12.87 -14.70
N ALA A 96 0.24 11.69 -14.91
CA ALA A 96 1.68 11.50 -15.11
C ALA A 96 1.95 10.40 -16.15
N PRO A 97 1.58 10.63 -17.43
CA PRO A 97 1.60 9.57 -18.46
C PRO A 97 3.00 9.09 -18.81
N GLY A 98 4.03 9.86 -18.52
CA GLY A 98 5.43 9.47 -18.77
C GLY A 98 6.07 8.67 -17.64
N LYS A 99 5.33 8.37 -16.56
CA LYS A 99 5.87 7.70 -15.37
C LYS A 99 5.20 6.36 -15.14
N ILE A 100 5.95 5.44 -14.54
CA ILE A 100 5.42 4.20 -13.98
C ILE A 100 5.65 4.24 -12.48
N GLY A 101 4.58 4.07 -11.72
CA GLY A 101 4.65 3.92 -10.27
C GLY A 101 4.98 2.49 -9.88
N ARG A 102 5.70 2.34 -8.79
CA ARG A 102 6.01 1.03 -8.19
C ARG A 102 5.70 1.10 -6.72
N GLN A 103 4.96 0.11 -6.23
CA GLN A 103 4.53 0.06 -4.84
C GLN A 103 4.81 -1.31 -4.27
N MET A 104 5.42 -1.35 -3.09
CA MET A 104 5.56 -2.58 -2.31
C MET A 104 5.04 -2.33 -0.91
N GLN A 105 4.26 -3.28 -0.39
CA GLN A 105 3.71 -3.21 0.95
C GLN A 105 3.97 -4.51 1.68
N THR A 106 4.41 -4.40 2.93
CA THR A 106 4.53 -5.52 3.84
C THR A 106 3.31 -5.53 4.74
N TRP A 107 2.58 -6.65 4.72
CA TRP A 107 1.35 -6.86 5.47
C TRP A 107 1.58 -7.87 6.57
N VAL A 108 1.04 -7.61 7.75
CA VAL A 108 1.09 -8.52 8.91
C VAL A 108 -0.33 -8.66 9.46
N ARG A 109 -0.70 -9.88 9.82
CA ARG A 109 -2.01 -10.14 10.43
C ARG A 109 -1.90 -10.02 11.95
N PHE A 110 -2.57 -9.00 12.48
CA PHE A 110 -2.72 -8.78 13.90
C PHE A 110 -4.09 -9.28 14.37
N THR A 111 -4.37 -9.18 15.65
CA THR A 111 -5.68 -9.53 16.20
C THR A 111 -6.81 -8.75 15.53
N GLU A 112 -6.55 -7.47 15.19
CA GLU A 112 -7.52 -6.59 14.53
C GLU A 112 -7.68 -6.85 13.03
N GLY A 113 -6.79 -7.68 12.45
CA GLY A 113 -6.76 -7.98 11.02
C GLY A 113 -5.45 -7.61 10.35
N TRP A 114 -5.45 -7.63 9.04
CA TRP A 114 -4.26 -7.33 8.25
C TRP A 114 -3.95 -5.83 8.26
N ARG A 115 -2.68 -5.49 8.51
CA ARG A 115 -2.20 -4.11 8.54
C ARG A 115 -0.88 -3.99 7.81
N VAL A 116 -0.63 -2.82 7.20
CA VAL A 116 0.65 -2.50 6.57
C VAL A 116 1.62 -2.04 7.64
N VAL A 117 2.79 -2.67 7.69
CA VAL A 117 3.87 -2.30 8.63
C VAL A 117 5.02 -1.58 7.95
N ALA A 118 5.14 -1.73 6.64
CA ALA A 118 6.16 -1.05 5.84
C ALA A 118 5.67 -0.89 4.41
N ALA A 119 5.98 0.23 3.79
CA ALA A 119 5.61 0.49 2.41
C ALA A 119 6.66 1.34 1.72
N HIS A 120 6.84 1.08 0.43
CA HIS A 120 7.70 1.87 -0.44
C HIS A 120 6.98 2.15 -1.74
N VAL A 121 6.90 3.43 -2.10
CA VAL A 121 6.34 3.89 -3.36
C VAL A 121 7.39 4.71 -4.08
N SER A 122 7.60 4.44 -5.36
CA SER A 122 8.54 5.18 -6.19
C SER A 122 7.99 5.32 -7.60
N THR A 123 8.61 6.15 -8.39
CA THR A 123 8.30 6.26 -9.81
C THR A 123 9.56 6.17 -10.65
N ILE A 124 9.43 5.61 -11.83
CA ILE A 124 10.48 5.59 -12.84
C ILE A 124 9.91 6.16 -14.14
N ASP A 125 10.81 6.58 -15.01
CA ASP A 125 10.40 7.02 -16.34
C ASP A 125 9.92 5.83 -17.15
N LYS A 126 8.88 6.03 -17.93
CA LYS A 126 8.35 5.00 -18.81
C LYS A 126 9.40 4.71 -19.90
N PRO A 127 9.67 3.43 -20.20
CA PRO A 127 10.59 3.07 -21.27
C PRO A 127 10.07 3.61 -22.62
N ARG A 128 11.03 4.01 -23.46
CA ARG A 128 10.72 4.48 -24.80
C ARG A 128 10.38 3.33 -25.74
#